data_f5465cbd6bca08f38bc4259ab9fd2df1
#
_entry.id   f5465cbd6bca08f38bc4259ab9fd2df1
#
_cell.length_a   1.000
_cell.length_b   1.000
_cell.length_c   1.000
_cell.angle_alpha   90.00
_cell.angle_beta   90.00
_cell.angle_gamma   90.00
#
_symmetry.space_group_name_H-M   'P 1'
#
loop_
_entity.id
_entity.type
_entity.pdbx_description
1 polymer ?
#
loop_
_entity_poly.entity_id
_entity_poly.type
_entity_poly.pdbx_seq_one_letter_code
_entity_poly.pdbx_strand_id
1 'polypeptide(L)'
;MINENVKDILAITPGEDIKLTDWFDSKLRKLIVLRKYPNVGELAAIKQSIVDVLIQYKDEYELEDVVIGMSGGVDSALTAALFKEAGWTVHGVTLPIHQKQTETDRGQEAIEALGLVPHTYDLSTQFDNMQMFLDENDKTY
;
A
#
# COMPACT_ATOMS: atom_id res chain seq x y z
N MET A 1 -28.02 10.29 -15.48
CA MET A 1 -27.57 10.83 -14.17
C MET A 1 -26.47 9.94 -13.65
N ILE A 2 -25.29 10.50 -13.43
CA ILE A 2 -24.17 9.81 -12.78
C ILE A 2 -24.57 9.61 -11.32
N ASN A 3 -24.53 8.39 -10.84
CA ASN A 3 -24.85 8.04 -9.45
C ASN A 3 -23.95 8.88 -8.52
N GLU A 4 -24.49 9.45 -7.44
CA GLU A 4 -23.75 10.29 -6.49
C GLU A 4 -22.49 9.58 -5.99
N ASN A 5 -22.52 8.28 -5.78
CA ASN A 5 -21.36 7.46 -5.39
C ASN A 5 -20.19 7.51 -6.39
N VAL A 6 -20.46 7.71 -7.69
CA VAL A 6 -19.39 7.87 -8.71
C VAL A 6 -18.79 9.26 -8.63
N LYS A 7 -19.60 10.27 -8.32
CA LYS A 7 -19.12 11.66 -8.13
C LYS A 7 -18.20 11.74 -6.92
N ASP A 8 -18.52 11.03 -5.84
CA ASP A 8 -17.71 11.01 -4.61
C ASP A 8 -16.36 10.32 -4.84
N ILE A 9 -16.32 9.20 -5.58
CA ILE A 9 -15.08 8.51 -5.96
C ILE A 9 -14.21 9.38 -6.88
N LEU A 10 -14.84 10.09 -7.84
CA LEU A 10 -14.13 10.98 -8.75
C LEU A 10 -13.70 12.30 -8.09
N ALA A 11 -14.39 12.76 -7.03
CA ALA A 11 -14.03 13.95 -6.27
C ALA A 11 -12.82 13.73 -5.35
N ILE A 12 -12.48 12.48 -5.02
CA ILE A 12 -11.30 12.12 -4.21
C ILE A 12 -10.01 12.15 -5.06
N THR A 13 -10.11 12.16 -6.38
CA THR A 13 -8.97 12.31 -7.30
C THR A 13 -8.87 13.76 -7.79
N PRO A 14 -8.10 14.63 -7.12
CA PRO A 14 -7.92 16.01 -7.57
C PRO A 14 -7.00 16.03 -8.80
N GLY A 15 -7.54 16.49 -9.90
CA GLY A 15 -6.77 16.97 -11.05
C GLY A 15 -6.50 15.96 -12.15
N GLU A 16 -6.93 16.35 -13.32
CA GLU A 16 -6.89 15.80 -14.65
C GLU A 16 -8.07 14.88 -14.99
N ASP A 17 -8.77 15.27 -16.06
CA ASP A 17 -9.80 14.46 -16.71
C ASP A 17 -9.20 13.10 -17.15
N ILE A 18 -9.27 12.11 -16.30
CA ILE A 18 -8.92 10.75 -16.69
C ILE A 18 -9.97 10.30 -17.69
N LYS A 19 -9.64 10.38 -18.98
CA LYS A 19 -10.46 9.81 -20.05
C LYS A 19 -10.42 8.30 -19.94
N LEU A 20 -11.40 7.75 -19.26
CA LEU A 20 -11.64 6.31 -19.25
C LEU A 20 -12.04 5.86 -20.67
N THR A 21 -11.53 4.72 -21.13
CA THR A 21 -12.04 4.11 -22.36
C THR A 21 -13.53 3.78 -22.16
N ASP A 22 -14.34 3.89 -23.22
CA ASP A 22 -15.78 3.60 -23.17
C ASP A 22 -16.08 2.20 -22.60
N TRP A 23 -15.21 1.24 -22.89
CA TRP A 23 -15.30 -0.11 -22.34
C TRP A 23 -15.12 -0.13 -20.82
N PHE A 24 -14.10 0.57 -20.31
CA PHE A 24 -13.82 0.64 -18.87
C PHE A 24 -14.92 1.40 -18.13
N ASP A 25 -15.35 2.55 -18.65
CA ASP A 25 -16.45 3.33 -18.08
C ASP A 25 -17.74 2.50 -18.00
N SER A 26 -18.09 1.77 -19.08
CA SER A 26 -19.24 0.88 -19.10
C SER A 26 -19.17 -0.24 -18.05
N LYS A 27 -17.99 -0.85 -17.88
CA LYS A 27 -17.75 -1.90 -16.88
C LYS A 27 -17.82 -1.34 -15.47
N LEU A 28 -17.18 -0.19 -15.22
CA LEU A 28 -17.18 0.47 -13.92
C LEU A 28 -18.61 0.85 -13.49
N ARG A 29 -19.39 1.48 -14.38
CA ARG A 29 -20.80 1.82 -14.13
C ARG A 29 -21.63 0.57 -13.79
N LYS A 30 -21.42 -0.52 -14.51
CA LYS A 30 -22.12 -1.78 -14.27
C LYS A 30 -21.80 -2.37 -12.90
N LEU A 31 -20.55 -2.31 -12.47
CA LEU A 31 -20.11 -2.78 -11.16
C LEU A 31 -20.65 -1.92 -10.01
N ILE A 32 -20.68 -0.59 -10.20
CA ILE A 32 -21.27 0.36 -9.25
C ILE A 32 -22.78 0.13 -9.12
N VAL A 33 -23.50 0.00 -10.23
CA VAL A 33 -24.94 -0.28 -10.23
C VAL A 33 -25.28 -1.62 -9.56
N LEU A 34 -24.41 -2.62 -9.72
CA LEU A 34 -24.58 -3.93 -9.07
C LEU A 34 -24.12 -3.92 -7.59
N ARG A 35 -23.77 -2.76 -7.04
CA ARG A 35 -23.26 -2.61 -5.65
C ARG A 35 -22.13 -3.57 -5.31
N LYS A 36 -21.25 -3.85 -6.26
CA LYS A 36 -20.05 -4.66 -6.03
C LYS A 36 -18.88 -3.85 -5.49
N TYR A 37 -19.02 -2.54 -5.42
CA TYR A 37 -18.07 -1.65 -4.75
C TYR A 37 -18.76 -0.99 -3.56
N PRO A 38 -18.10 -0.96 -2.40
CA PRO A 38 -18.62 -0.24 -1.25
C PRO A 38 -18.70 1.26 -1.55
N ASN A 39 -19.70 1.93 -1.04
CA ASN A 39 -19.77 3.38 -1.04
C ASN A 39 -18.82 3.96 0.03
N VAL A 40 -18.63 5.29 0.04
CA VAL A 40 -17.72 5.97 0.99
C VAL A 40 -18.05 5.65 2.46
N GLY A 41 -19.33 5.58 2.82
CA GLY A 41 -19.75 5.23 4.19
C GLY A 41 -19.44 3.76 4.53
N GLU A 42 -19.64 2.85 3.58
CA GLU A 42 -19.28 1.43 3.73
C GLU A 42 -17.76 1.25 3.80
N LEU A 43 -16.98 2.03 3.04
CA LEU A 43 -15.52 2.04 3.13
C LEU A 43 -15.04 2.53 4.49
N ALA A 44 -15.66 3.57 5.05
CA ALA A 44 -15.35 4.08 6.39
C ALA A 44 -15.64 3.02 7.47
N ALA A 45 -16.76 2.29 7.35
CA ALA A 45 -17.09 1.19 8.25
C ALA A 45 -16.11 0.01 8.14
N ILE A 46 -15.71 -0.35 6.92
CA ILE A 46 -14.69 -1.39 6.68
C ILE A 46 -13.36 -0.95 7.28
N LYS A 47 -12.93 0.30 7.04
CA LYS A 47 -11.72 0.85 7.63
C LYS A 47 -11.75 0.74 9.15
N GLN A 48 -12.84 1.19 9.78
CA GLN A 48 -12.97 1.14 11.24
C GLN A 48 -12.90 -0.31 11.74
N SER A 49 -13.57 -1.24 11.08
CA SER A 49 -13.52 -2.66 11.47
C SER A 49 -12.09 -3.22 11.42
N ILE A 50 -11.29 -2.82 10.44
CA ILE A 50 -9.89 -3.23 10.34
C ILE A 50 -9.08 -2.63 11.49
N VAL A 51 -9.26 -1.34 11.77
CA VAL A 51 -8.58 -0.65 12.88
C VAL A 51 -8.93 -1.30 14.22
N ASP A 52 -10.20 -1.61 14.45
CA ASP A 52 -10.65 -2.26 15.69
C ASP A 52 -10.00 -3.65 15.88
N VAL A 53 -9.88 -4.43 14.82
CA VAL A 53 -9.17 -5.73 14.83
C VAL A 53 -7.69 -5.55 15.16
N LEU A 54 -7.04 -4.54 14.58
CA LEU A 54 -5.63 -4.25 14.85
C LEU A 54 -5.39 -3.81 16.29
N ILE A 55 -6.31 -3.04 16.88
CA ILE A 55 -6.26 -2.64 18.28
C ILE A 55 -6.43 -3.88 19.17
N GLN A 56 -7.45 -4.71 18.89
CA GLN A 56 -7.68 -5.93 19.66
C GLN A 56 -6.46 -6.86 19.61
N TYR A 57 -5.87 -7.05 18.44
CA TYR A 57 -4.69 -7.89 18.26
C TYR A 57 -3.48 -7.36 19.04
N LYS A 58 -3.27 -6.03 19.02
CA LYS A 58 -2.24 -5.35 19.78
C LYS A 58 -2.36 -5.66 21.28
N ASP A 59 -3.58 -5.50 21.81
CA ASP A 59 -3.86 -5.67 23.24
C ASP A 59 -3.78 -7.14 23.67
N GLU A 60 -4.29 -8.06 22.83
CA GLU A 60 -4.32 -9.50 23.14
C GLU A 60 -2.91 -10.11 23.22
N TYR A 61 -1.99 -9.64 22.36
CA TYR A 61 -0.62 -10.17 22.27
C TYR A 61 0.44 -9.26 22.90
N GLU A 62 0.02 -8.19 23.57
CA GLU A 62 0.91 -7.21 24.20
C GLU A 62 2.00 -6.66 23.25
N LEU A 63 1.61 -6.38 22.01
CA LEU A 63 2.50 -5.88 20.95
C LEU A 63 2.40 -4.35 20.87
N GLU A 64 3.53 -3.69 20.57
CA GLU A 64 3.56 -2.25 20.38
C GLU A 64 4.04 -1.85 18.99
N ASP A 65 4.93 -2.63 18.41
CA ASP A 65 5.65 -2.32 17.20
C ASP A 65 5.25 -3.22 16.03
N VAL A 66 5.24 -2.65 14.82
CA VAL A 66 5.09 -3.39 13.57
C VAL A 66 6.11 -2.92 12.55
N VAL A 67 6.66 -3.85 11.77
CA VAL A 67 7.58 -3.58 10.67
C VAL A 67 6.86 -3.77 9.34
N ILE A 68 6.90 -2.74 8.49
CA ILE A 68 6.23 -2.76 7.18
C ILE A 68 7.22 -2.38 6.08
N GLY A 69 7.34 -3.24 5.08
CA GLY A 69 8.10 -2.95 3.86
C GLY A 69 7.38 -1.88 3.03
N MET A 70 8.06 -0.76 2.80
CA MET A 70 7.51 0.40 2.07
C MET A 70 8.00 0.38 0.62
N SER A 71 7.20 -0.19 -0.26
CA SER A 71 7.51 -0.32 -1.70
C SER A 71 7.28 0.97 -2.51
N GLY A 72 6.72 2.01 -1.90
CA GLY A 72 6.24 3.21 -2.59
C GLY A 72 4.88 3.00 -3.30
N GLY A 73 4.26 1.85 -3.15
CA GLY A 73 2.92 1.55 -3.65
C GLY A 73 1.83 1.90 -2.64
N VAL A 74 0.60 2.05 -3.14
CA VAL A 74 -0.57 2.41 -2.32
C VAL A 74 -0.90 1.36 -1.26
N ASP A 75 -0.66 0.08 -1.53
CA ASP A 75 -1.02 -1.01 -0.61
C ASP A 75 -0.18 -0.98 0.67
N SER A 76 1.15 -0.81 0.53
CA SER A 76 2.05 -0.68 1.68
C SER A 76 1.76 0.59 2.48
N ALA A 77 1.50 1.71 1.81
CA ALA A 77 1.15 2.97 2.46
C ALA A 77 -0.18 2.88 3.20
N LEU A 78 -1.21 2.28 2.60
CA LEU A 78 -2.50 2.06 3.24
C LEU A 78 -2.37 1.15 4.47
N THR A 79 -1.64 0.04 4.34
CA THR A 79 -1.38 -0.86 5.46
C THR A 79 -0.72 -0.13 6.63
N ALA A 80 0.33 0.64 6.36
CA ALA A 80 1.03 1.42 7.37
C ALA A 80 0.13 2.47 8.04
N ALA A 81 -0.72 3.14 7.26
CA ALA A 81 -1.67 4.12 7.77
C ALA A 81 -2.70 3.50 8.72
N LEU A 82 -3.21 2.30 8.40
CA LEU A 82 -4.17 1.57 9.26
C LEU A 82 -3.54 1.13 10.58
N PHE A 83 -2.32 0.59 10.56
CA PHE A 83 -1.59 0.25 11.78
C PHE A 83 -1.32 1.49 12.63
N LYS A 84 -0.92 2.59 12.00
CA LYS A 84 -0.70 3.85 12.72
C LYS A 84 -1.99 4.39 13.35
N GLU A 85 -3.13 4.35 12.63
CA GLU A 85 -4.43 4.74 13.15
C GLU A 85 -4.88 3.86 14.33
N ALA A 86 -4.50 2.59 14.31
CA ALA A 86 -4.72 1.65 15.42
C ALA A 86 -3.75 1.84 16.60
N GLY A 87 -2.88 2.85 16.57
CA GLY A 87 -1.98 3.21 17.66
C GLY A 87 -0.73 2.34 17.78
N TRP A 88 -0.31 1.69 16.69
CA TRP A 88 0.97 0.97 16.64
C TRP A 88 2.13 1.92 16.37
N THR A 89 3.31 1.60 16.89
CA THR A 89 4.57 2.17 16.42
C THR A 89 4.94 1.47 15.11
N VAL A 90 4.87 2.19 14.00
CA VAL A 90 5.10 1.61 12.66
C VAL A 90 6.52 1.91 12.20
N HIS A 91 7.32 0.87 12.00
CA HIS A 91 8.64 0.93 11.41
C HIS A 91 8.53 0.72 9.90
N GLY A 92 8.73 1.78 9.12
CA GLY A 92 8.73 1.75 7.66
C GLY A 92 10.11 1.36 7.13
N VAL A 93 10.20 0.25 6.40
CA VAL A 93 11.46 -0.28 5.89
C VAL A 93 11.50 -0.21 4.37
N THR A 94 12.54 0.42 3.81
CA THR A 94 12.88 0.34 2.40
C THR A 94 14.06 -0.59 2.19
N LEU A 95 13.97 -1.47 1.19
CA LEU A 95 14.95 -2.53 0.88
C LEU A 95 15.39 -2.40 -0.60
N PRO A 96 16.15 -1.35 -0.97
CA PRO A 96 16.60 -1.19 -2.35
C PRO A 96 17.52 -2.34 -2.80
N ILE A 97 17.27 -2.85 -4.03
CA ILE A 97 18.08 -3.86 -4.71
C ILE A 97 18.27 -3.39 -6.15
N HIS A 98 19.36 -2.70 -6.47
CA HIS A 98 19.67 -2.15 -7.81
C HIS A 98 18.51 -1.38 -8.49
N GLN A 99 17.50 -0.99 -7.71
CA GLN A 99 16.36 -0.27 -8.24
C GLN A 99 16.68 1.20 -8.48
N LYS A 100 15.86 1.86 -9.29
CA LYS A 100 16.00 3.29 -9.52
C LYS A 100 15.76 4.07 -8.23
N GLN A 101 16.57 5.10 -8.00
CA GLN A 101 16.44 5.96 -6.81
C GLN A 101 15.01 6.48 -6.62
N THR A 102 14.32 6.84 -7.73
CA THR A 102 12.93 7.32 -7.68
C THR A 102 11.92 6.34 -7.07
N GLU A 103 12.20 5.04 -7.09
CA GLU A 103 11.32 4.04 -6.46
C GLU A 103 11.57 3.99 -4.95
N THR A 104 12.82 4.08 -4.54
CA THR A 104 13.21 4.20 -3.12
C THR A 104 12.67 5.50 -2.53
N ASP A 105 12.78 6.61 -3.27
CA ASP A 105 12.31 7.94 -2.84
C ASP A 105 10.81 7.92 -2.53
N ARG A 106 9.99 7.28 -3.36
CA ARG A 106 8.54 7.14 -3.08
C ARG A 106 8.24 6.40 -1.78
N GLY A 107 9.01 5.35 -1.48
CA GLY A 107 8.90 4.64 -0.21
C GLY A 107 9.25 5.53 0.97
N GLN A 108 10.31 6.32 0.84
CA GLN A 108 10.76 7.27 1.87
C GLN A 108 9.78 8.43 2.04
N GLU A 109 9.27 9.00 0.95
CA GLU A 109 8.22 10.03 0.99
C GLU A 109 6.96 9.54 1.74
N ALA A 110 6.54 8.30 1.50
CA ALA A 110 5.40 7.71 2.21
C ALA A 110 5.68 7.52 3.71
N ILE A 111 6.91 7.10 4.08
CA ILE A 111 7.37 6.99 5.47
C ILE A 111 7.30 8.35 6.16
N GLU A 112 7.83 9.39 5.54
CA GLU A 112 7.82 10.75 6.06
C GLU A 112 6.40 11.31 6.19
N ALA A 113 5.59 11.20 5.12
CA ALA A 113 4.22 11.70 5.09
C ALA A 113 3.33 11.05 6.16
N LEU A 114 3.55 9.78 6.44
CA LEU A 114 2.85 9.04 7.49
C LEU A 114 3.50 9.21 8.88
N GLY A 115 4.69 9.82 8.98
CA GLY A 115 5.43 9.97 10.24
C GLY A 115 5.76 8.61 10.87
N LEU A 116 6.28 7.68 10.08
CA LEU A 116 6.73 6.37 10.52
C LEU A 116 8.18 6.42 11.02
N VAL A 117 8.61 5.39 11.73
CA VAL A 117 10.03 5.22 12.10
C VAL A 117 10.80 4.70 10.87
N PRO A 118 11.72 5.47 10.28
CA PRO A 118 12.37 5.12 9.02
C PRO A 118 13.51 4.12 9.18
N HIS A 119 13.57 3.14 8.28
CA HIS A 119 14.73 2.25 8.12
C HIS A 119 15.00 2.02 6.64
N THR A 120 16.28 1.98 6.27
CA THR A 120 16.71 1.67 4.90
C THR A 120 17.90 0.69 4.96
N TYR A 121 17.75 -0.43 4.27
CA TYR A 121 18.80 -1.44 4.15
C TYR A 121 19.02 -1.74 2.67
N ASP A 122 20.16 -1.33 2.12
CA ASP A 122 20.54 -1.66 0.75
C ASP A 122 20.98 -3.14 0.69
N LEU A 123 20.24 -3.92 -0.04
CA LEU A 123 20.47 -5.36 -0.23
C LEU A 123 21.16 -5.71 -1.55
N SER A 124 21.65 -4.73 -2.30
CA SER A 124 22.27 -4.93 -3.63
C SER A 124 23.45 -5.89 -3.56
N THR A 125 24.34 -5.72 -2.60
CA THR A 125 25.51 -6.61 -2.42
C THR A 125 25.10 -8.05 -2.09
N GLN A 126 24.08 -8.25 -1.25
CA GLN A 126 23.58 -9.57 -0.89
C GLN A 126 22.94 -10.25 -2.08
N PHE A 127 22.20 -9.50 -2.89
CA PHE A 127 21.63 -9.98 -4.13
C PHE A 127 22.69 -10.42 -5.13
N ASP A 128 23.73 -9.61 -5.33
CA ASP A 128 24.85 -9.93 -6.24
C ASP A 128 25.58 -11.21 -5.80
N ASN A 129 25.87 -11.34 -4.52
CA ASN A 129 26.49 -12.55 -3.97
C ASN A 129 25.63 -13.81 -4.17
N MET A 130 24.31 -13.68 -3.99
CA MET A 130 23.37 -14.79 -4.23
C MET A 130 23.33 -15.15 -5.72
N GLN A 131 23.29 -14.17 -6.59
CA GLN A 131 23.29 -14.37 -8.04
C GLN A 131 24.56 -15.08 -8.50
N MET A 132 25.74 -14.63 -8.04
CA MET A 132 27.02 -15.30 -8.34
C MET A 132 26.99 -16.75 -7.89
N PHE A 133 26.49 -17.04 -6.70
CA PHE A 133 26.36 -18.42 -6.19
C PHE A 133 25.45 -19.27 -7.05
N LEU A 134 24.33 -18.74 -7.52
CA LEU A 134 23.40 -19.45 -8.41
C LEU A 134 24.03 -19.71 -9.77
N ASP A 135 24.68 -18.69 -10.37
CA ASP A 135 25.33 -18.80 -11.67
C ASP A 135 26.49 -19.83 -11.67
N GLU A 136 27.22 -19.95 -10.54
CA GLU A 136 28.26 -20.94 -10.38
C GLU A 136 27.72 -22.39 -10.26
N ASN A 137 26.52 -22.55 -9.68
CA ASN A 137 25.90 -23.85 -9.43
C ASN A 137 24.91 -24.29 -10.53
N ASP A 138 24.45 -23.37 -11.38
CA ASP A 138 23.48 -23.66 -12.45
C ASP A 138 24.11 -24.35 -13.68
N LYS A 139 25.43 -24.59 -13.66
CA LYS A 139 26.14 -25.34 -14.71
C LYS A 139 25.86 -26.83 -14.71
N THR A 140 24.93 -27.31 -13.89
CA THR A 140 24.67 -28.74 -13.66
C THR A 140 23.30 -29.23 -14.16
N TYR A 141 22.52 -28.38 -14.89
CA TYR A 141 21.25 -28.81 -15.48
C TYR A 141 21.15 -28.52 -16.96
#